data_22d408fb0901f79efc166a8ac3642edb
#
_entry.id   22d408fb0901f79efc166a8ac3642edb
#
_cell.length_a   1.000
_cell.length_b   1.000
_cell.length_c   1.000
_cell.angle_alpha   90.00
_cell.angle_beta   90.00
_cell.angle_gamma   90.00
#
_symmetry.space_group_name_H-M   'P 1'
#
loop_
_entity.id
_entity.type
_entity.pdbx_description
1 polymer ?
#
loop_
_entity_poly.entity_id
_entity_poly.type
_entity_poly.pdbx_seq_one_letter_code
_entity_poly.pdbx_strand_id
1 'polypeptide(L)'
;FISCIYLQNKALIAFGMAKKTLYIFNPEHDMALASGVTNYMAPASARQMASDLALLPMWYADAGSAVLAPSAYNADFLKTKSELLSMDVALLTEPEVADGKDRKFSPWGWDPALRKRLMTLGADQAELPSADYMNILREHSHRLQAVKLLPGLRLNEYFCGESFYLNTLAECSAFVEGREVCLLKAPLSGSGKGLNWCKGIFTTFISGWCARVAASQGGVVGEPIYNKVEDFAMEFYADGRGQVVFAGYSVFHTGG
;
A
#
# COMPACT_ATOMS: atom_id res chain seq x y z
N PHE A 1 6.78 -4.40 -7.07
CA PHE A 1 5.78 -4.26 -6.00
C PHE A 1 6.37 -4.78 -4.71
N ILE A 2 6.72 -3.90 -3.76
CA ILE A 2 7.04 -4.30 -2.40
C ILE A 2 5.72 -4.17 -1.63
N SER A 3 4.93 -5.23 -1.59
CA SER A 3 3.84 -5.34 -0.62
C SER A 3 4.46 -5.82 0.68
N CYS A 4 4.74 -4.91 1.60
CA CYS A 4 5.05 -5.28 2.98
C CYS A 4 3.77 -5.80 3.64
N ILE A 5 3.61 -7.12 3.71
CA ILE A 5 2.60 -7.72 4.57
C ILE A 5 3.16 -7.65 5.99
N TYR A 6 2.60 -6.78 6.81
CA TYR A 6 2.88 -6.74 8.24
C TYR A 6 2.21 -7.94 8.93
N LEU A 7 2.96 -9.01 9.11
CA LEU A 7 2.57 -10.07 10.04
C LEU A 7 3.05 -9.66 11.44
N GLN A 8 2.13 -9.35 12.33
CA GLN A 8 2.45 -9.04 13.72
C GLN A 8 2.88 -10.29 14.49
N ASN A 9 3.94 -10.14 15.23
CA ASN A 9 4.61 -11.21 15.98
C ASN A 9 3.78 -11.74 17.17
N LYS A 10 3.63 -13.06 17.25
CA LYS A 10 3.24 -13.77 18.48
C LYS A 10 4.50 -13.96 19.35
N ALA A 11 4.86 -13.00 20.18
CA ALA A 11 5.70 -13.25 21.35
C ALA A 11 5.70 -12.03 22.27
N LEU A 12 4.97 -12.11 23.31
CA LEU A 12 5.26 -11.87 24.73
C LEU A 12 3.97 -11.61 25.48
N ILE A 13 3.57 -12.62 26.22
CA ILE A 13 2.49 -12.54 27.20
C ILE A 13 2.99 -11.63 28.34
N ALA A 14 2.62 -10.35 28.26
CA ALA A 14 2.55 -9.51 29.45
C ALA A 14 1.09 -9.60 29.93
N PHE A 15 0.89 -9.92 31.20
CA PHE A 15 -0.39 -9.99 31.88
C PHE A 15 -1.05 -8.60 31.99
N GLY A 16 -1.51 -8.07 30.86
CA GLY A 16 -2.52 -7.05 30.73
C GLY A 16 -3.48 -7.58 29.69
N MET A 17 -4.78 -7.40 29.82
CA MET A 17 -5.76 -7.87 28.82
C MET A 17 -5.33 -7.33 27.46
N ALA A 18 -4.95 -8.24 26.55
CA ALA A 18 -4.47 -7.86 25.22
C ALA A 18 -5.59 -7.08 24.52
N LYS A 19 -5.28 -5.85 24.09
CA LYS A 19 -6.23 -5.02 23.35
C LYS A 19 -6.69 -5.77 22.10
N LYS A 20 -7.99 -5.81 21.86
CA LYS A 20 -8.54 -6.44 20.65
C LYS A 20 -8.10 -5.67 19.41
N THR A 21 -7.65 -6.37 18.38
CA THR A 21 -7.25 -5.76 17.12
C THR A 21 -8.44 -5.58 16.20
N LEU A 22 -8.58 -4.39 15.61
CA LEU A 22 -9.53 -4.11 14.54
C LEU A 22 -8.79 -4.07 13.20
N TYR A 23 -9.10 -5.01 12.34
CA TYR A 23 -8.57 -5.06 10.97
C TYR A 23 -9.43 -4.23 10.03
N ILE A 24 -8.80 -3.50 9.13
CA ILE A 24 -9.46 -2.58 8.20
C ILE A 24 -8.94 -2.84 6.79
N PHE A 25 -9.82 -3.14 5.85
CA PHE A 25 -9.48 -3.22 4.44
C PHE A 25 -9.69 -1.86 3.78
N ASN A 26 -8.60 -1.15 3.50
CA ASN A 26 -8.57 0.16 2.83
C ASN A 26 -7.63 0.13 1.62
N PRO A 27 -8.05 -0.49 0.50
CA PRO A 27 -7.21 -0.67 -0.70
C PRO A 27 -6.81 0.64 -1.36
N GLU A 28 -7.48 1.73 -1.03
CA GLU A 28 -7.20 3.09 -1.50
C GLU A 28 -5.99 3.77 -0.80
N HIS A 29 -5.41 3.14 0.22
CA HIS A 29 -4.37 3.76 1.05
C HIS A 29 -3.17 4.28 0.26
N ASP A 30 -2.74 3.59 -0.81
CA ASP A 30 -1.66 4.03 -1.67
C ASP A 30 -1.96 5.40 -2.30
N MET A 31 -3.18 5.59 -2.78
CA MET A 31 -3.62 6.86 -3.37
C MET A 31 -3.75 7.96 -2.32
N ALA A 32 -4.25 7.62 -1.13
CA ALA A 32 -4.37 8.54 -0.01
C ALA A 32 -2.99 8.97 0.51
N LEU A 33 -2.06 8.03 0.62
CA LEU A 33 -0.67 8.28 1.01
C LEU A 33 0.05 9.15 -0.04
N ALA A 34 -0.15 8.87 -1.33
CA ALA A 34 0.39 9.67 -2.43
C ALA A 34 -0.13 11.11 -2.40
N SER A 35 -1.41 11.30 -2.12
CA SER A 35 -2.04 12.61 -1.97
C SER A 35 -1.48 13.37 -0.77
N GLY A 36 -1.20 12.71 0.35
CA GLY A 36 -0.77 13.33 1.60
C GLY A 36 -1.83 14.21 2.28
N VAL A 37 -3.08 14.20 1.78
CA VAL A 37 -4.16 15.06 2.27
C VAL A 37 -5.05 14.30 3.24
N THR A 38 -5.27 14.86 4.43
CA THR A 38 -6.12 14.27 5.48
C THR A 38 -7.60 14.15 5.11
N ASN A 39 -8.06 14.91 4.13
CA ASN A 39 -9.43 14.85 3.61
C ASN A 39 -9.48 14.19 2.22
N TYR A 40 -8.54 13.30 1.94
CA TYR A 40 -8.53 12.58 0.67
C TYR A 40 -9.81 11.77 0.49
N MET A 41 -10.42 11.91 -0.68
CA MET A 41 -11.55 11.09 -1.10
C MET A 41 -11.15 10.22 -2.28
N ALA A 42 -11.16 8.92 -2.06
CA ALA A 42 -10.83 7.95 -3.09
C ALA A 42 -11.86 7.94 -4.22
N PRO A 43 -11.49 7.54 -5.45
CA PRO A 43 -12.42 7.31 -6.54
C PRO A 43 -13.55 6.34 -6.15
N ALA A 44 -14.72 6.48 -6.77
CA ALA A 44 -15.89 5.65 -6.46
C ALA A 44 -15.60 4.15 -6.58
N SER A 45 -14.84 3.73 -7.59
CA SER A 45 -14.44 2.33 -7.79
C SER A 45 -13.58 1.78 -6.64
N ALA A 46 -12.66 2.58 -6.08
CA ALA A 46 -11.85 2.15 -4.95
C ALA A 46 -12.68 2.05 -3.67
N ARG A 47 -13.59 3.01 -3.45
CA ARG A 47 -14.53 2.97 -2.32
C ARG A 47 -15.50 1.78 -2.42
N GLN A 48 -15.96 1.45 -3.61
CA GLN A 48 -16.77 0.25 -3.85
C GLN A 48 -15.99 -1.01 -3.52
N MET A 49 -14.74 -1.13 -3.99
CA MET A 49 -13.86 -2.26 -3.67
C MET A 49 -13.64 -2.38 -2.15
N ALA A 50 -13.40 -1.27 -1.45
CA ALA A 50 -13.25 -1.27 0.00
C ALA A 50 -14.50 -1.79 0.72
N SER A 51 -15.69 -1.44 0.20
CA SER A 51 -16.97 -1.92 0.73
C SER A 51 -17.20 -3.40 0.44
N ASP A 52 -17.02 -3.82 -0.82
CA ASP A 52 -17.31 -5.19 -1.26
C ASP A 52 -16.39 -6.23 -0.62
N LEU A 53 -15.12 -5.85 -0.40
CA LEU A 53 -14.09 -6.71 0.17
C LEU A 53 -13.76 -6.39 1.64
N ALA A 54 -14.62 -5.65 2.34
CA ALA A 54 -14.40 -5.24 3.71
C ALA A 54 -14.08 -6.40 4.66
N LEU A 55 -14.60 -7.58 4.40
CA LEU A 55 -14.35 -8.80 5.20
C LEU A 55 -13.07 -9.55 4.82
N LEU A 56 -12.33 -9.12 3.78
CA LEU A 56 -11.10 -9.81 3.36
C LEU A 56 -10.12 -10.07 4.53
N PRO A 57 -9.93 -9.16 5.51
CA PRO A 57 -9.04 -9.41 6.62
C PRO A 57 -9.42 -10.59 7.52
N MET A 58 -10.68 -11.08 7.50
CA MET A 58 -11.10 -12.22 8.31
C MET A 58 -10.22 -13.47 8.09
N TRP A 59 -9.64 -13.61 6.89
CA TRP A 59 -8.86 -14.79 6.50
C TRP A 59 -7.46 -14.85 7.14
N TYR A 60 -6.96 -13.74 7.67
CA TYR A 60 -5.66 -13.66 8.32
C TYR A 60 -5.70 -12.99 9.70
N ALA A 61 -6.87 -12.59 10.15
CA ALA A 61 -7.06 -11.93 11.43
C ALA A 61 -6.78 -12.89 12.60
N ASP A 62 -6.16 -12.36 13.66
CA ASP A 62 -5.93 -13.12 14.89
C ASP A 62 -7.24 -13.46 15.58
N ALA A 63 -7.28 -14.60 16.30
CA ALA A 63 -8.42 -14.98 17.14
C ALA A 63 -8.72 -13.89 18.20
N GLY A 64 -10.00 -13.64 18.45
CA GLY A 64 -10.48 -12.60 19.37
C GLY A 64 -10.44 -11.19 18.79
N SER A 65 -10.12 -11.04 17.50
CA SER A 65 -10.09 -9.76 16.78
C SER A 65 -11.43 -9.40 16.11
N ALA A 66 -11.45 -8.29 15.40
CA ALA A 66 -12.61 -7.87 14.62
C ALA A 66 -12.19 -7.32 13.24
N VAL A 67 -13.12 -7.30 12.29
CA VAL A 67 -13.00 -6.63 11.00
C VAL A 67 -13.99 -5.48 10.90
N LEU A 68 -13.55 -4.35 10.35
CA LEU A 68 -14.42 -3.20 10.09
C LEU A 68 -15.19 -3.41 8.79
N ALA A 69 -16.51 -3.34 8.86
CA ALA A 69 -17.38 -3.39 7.69
C ALA A 69 -18.27 -2.13 7.62
N PRO A 70 -18.70 -1.72 6.41
CA PRO A 70 -19.57 -0.55 6.23
C PRO A 70 -20.98 -0.77 6.80
N SER A 71 -21.40 -2.03 6.95
CA SER A 71 -22.68 -2.41 7.54
C SER A 71 -22.64 -3.85 8.05
N ALA A 72 -23.66 -4.24 8.80
CA ALA A 72 -23.84 -5.61 9.29
C ALA A 72 -24.37 -6.59 8.23
N TYR A 73 -24.50 -6.18 6.98
CA TYR A 73 -25.10 -7.00 5.90
C TYR A 73 -24.47 -8.39 5.77
N ASN A 74 -23.17 -8.49 5.92
CA ASN A 74 -22.42 -9.76 5.81
C ASN A 74 -22.17 -10.45 7.17
N ALA A 75 -22.89 -10.10 8.24
CA ALA A 75 -22.68 -10.67 9.55
C ALA A 75 -22.94 -12.19 9.57
N ASP A 76 -24.01 -12.65 8.93
CA ASP A 76 -24.34 -14.08 8.86
C ASP A 76 -23.33 -14.86 8.03
N PHE A 77 -22.80 -14.27 6.94
CA PHE A 77 -21.71 -14.88 6.18
C PHE A 77 -20.46 -15.06 7.06
N LEU A 78 -20.04 -14.00 7.76
CA LEU A 78 -18.87 -14.06 8.65
C LEU A 78 -19.10 -15.12 9.74
N LYS A 79 -20.26 -15.13 10.37
CA LYS A 79 -20.61 -16.10 11.42
C LYS A 79 -20.51 -17.53 10.89
N THR A 80 -21.17 -17.82 9.77
CA THR A 80 -21.15 -19.16 9.15
C THR A 80 -19.72 -19.60 8.82
N LYS A 81 -18.88 -18.71 8.26
CA LYS A 81 -17.50 -19.04 7.93
C LYS A 81 -16.63 -19.20 9.18
N SER A 82 -16.85 -18.38 10.20
CA SER A 82 -16.15 -18.49 11.47
C SER A 82 -16.44 -19.81 12.18
N GLU A 83 -17.70 -20.24 12.19
CA GLU A 83 -18.11 -21.55 12.75
C GLU A 83 -17.49 -22.71 11.94
N LEU A 84 -17.56 -22.67 10.61
CA LEU A 84 -17.05 -23.73 9.73
C LEU A 84 -15.52 -23.90 9.86
N LEU A 85 -14.78 -22.80 10.00
CA LEU A 85 -13.32 -22.76 9.97
C LEU A 85 -12.70 -22.58 11.36
N SER A 86 -13.51 -22.60 12.41
CA SER A 86 -13.09 -22.37 13.80
C SER A 86 -12.32 -21.06 13.98
N MET A 87 -12.77 -20.00 13.29
CA MET A 87 -12.22 -18.65 13.43
C MET A 87 -12.97 -17.91 14.54
N ASP A 88 -12.24 -17.10 15.30
CA ASP A 88 -12.80 -16.21 16.32
C ASP A 88 -12.61 -14.75 15.90
N VAL A 89 -13.43 -14.30 14.94
CA VAL A 89 -13.37 -12.95 14.37
C VAL A 89 -14.75 -12.34 14.37
N ALA A 90 -14.90 -11.14 14.94
CA ALA A 90 -16.15 -10.39 14.96
C ALA A 90 -16.24 -9.40 13.79
N LEU A 91 -17.46 -9.06 13.35
CA LEU A 91 -17.72 -7.92 12.47
C LEU A 91 -18.08 -6.71 13.34
N LEU A 92 -17.51 -5.55 13.04
CA LEU A 92 -17.87 -4.28 13.65
C LEU A 92 -18.17 -3.24 12.56
N THR A 93 -19.16 -2.41 12.85
CA THR A 93 -19.47 -1.21 12.06
C THR A 93 -18.89 0.04 12.72
N GLU A 94 -18.83 1.17 12.02
CA GLU A 94 -18.30 2.42 12.59
C GLU A 94 -18.95 2.86 13.90
N PRO A 95 -20.30 2.80 14.07
CA PRO A 95 -20.92 3.13 15.36
C PRO A 95 -20.39 2.25 16.51
N GLU A 96 -20.22 0.95 16.27
CA GLU A 96 -19.71 0.01 17.29
C GLU A 96 -18.22 0.22 17.58
N VAL A 97 -17.47 0.77 16.63
CA VAL A 97 -16.08 1.18 16.85
C VAL A 97 -16.02 2.41 17.74
N ALA A 98 -16.91 3.38 17.52
CA ALA A 98 -16.97 4.62 18.29
C ALA A 98 -17.34 4.38 19.77
N ASP A 99 -18.15 3.35 20.04
CA ASP A 99 -18.53 2.98 21.40
C ASP A 99 -17.44 2.21 22.17
N GLY A 100 -16.45 1.64 21.48
CA GLY A 100 -15.41 0.78 22.04
C GLY A 100 -14.05 1.47 22.14
N LYS A 101 -13.61 1.79 23.37
CA LYS A 101 -12.25 2.25 23.67
C LYS A 101 -11.32 1.04 23.78
N ASP A 102 -10.02 1.21 23.70
CA ASP A 102 -9.02 0.15 23.86
C ASP A 102 -8.91 -0.88 22.72
N ARG A 103 -8.71 -0.38 21.50
CA ARG A 103 -8.44 -1.24 20.33
C ARG A 103 -7.08 -0.90 19.72
N LYS A 104 -6.42 -1.93 19.19
CA LYS A 104 -5.35 -1.76 18.21
C LYS A 104 -5.96 -1.72 16.82
N PHE A 105 -5.38 -0.95 15.93
CA PHE A 105 -5.83 -0.85 14.55
C PHE A 105 -4.80 -1.49 13.61
N SER A 106 -5.26 -2.37 12.74
CA SER A 106 -4.43 -3.04 11.73
C SER A 106 -5.05 -2.83 10.34
N PRO A 107 -4.84 -1.67 9.74
CA PRO A 107 -5.34 -1.42 8.39
C PRO A 107 -4.49 -2.16 7.35
N TRP A 108 -5.04 -2.33 6.15
CA TRP A 108 -4.29 -2.79 4.98
C TRP A 108 -3.10 -1.87 4.69
N GLY A 109 -3.28 -0.58 4.85
CA GLY A 109 -2.20 0.41 4.84
C GLY A 109 -2.56 1.68 5.60
N TRP A 110 -1.57 2.29 6.25
CA TRP A 110 -1.74 3.55 6.94
C TRP A 110 -1.66 4.73 5.97
N ASP A 111 -2.58 5.67 6.12
CA ASP A 111 -2.60 6.94 5.40
C ASP A 111 -3.22 8.06 6.26
N PRO A 112 -2.99 9.35 5.91
CA PRO A 112 -3.49 10.47 6.71
C PRO A 112 -5.03 10.56 6.80
N ALA A 113 -5.75 10.10 5.77
CA ALA A 113 -7.21 10.15 5.75
C ALA A 113 -7.81 9.11 6.68
N LEU A 114 -7.29 7.87 6.65
CA LEU A 114 -7.68 6.82 7.59
C LEU A 114 -7.38 7.23 9.03
N ARG A 115 -6.19 7.76 9.30
CA ARG A 115 -5.84 8.27 10.64
C ARG A 115 -6.87 9.27 11.14
N LYS A 116 -7.23 10.25 10.32
CA LYS A 116 -8.26 11.25 10.66
C LYS A 116 -9.63 10.59 10.91
N ARG A 117 -10.05 9.65 10.05
CA ARG A 117 -11.31 8.91 10.21
C ARG A 117 -11.36 8.19 11.55
N LEU A 118 -10.29 7.47 11.93
CA LEU A 118 -10.22 6.76 13.21
C LEU A 118 -10.26 7.70 14.41
N MET A 119 -9.59 8.85 14.34
CA MET A 119 -9.71 9.90 15.37
C MET A 119 -11.15 10.40 15.51
N THR A 120 -11.88 10.60 14.42
CA THR A 120 -13.28 11.00 14.42
C THR A 120 -14.17 9.92 15.04
N LEU A 121 -13.82 8.64 14.90
CA LEU A 121 -14.49 7.50 15.54
C LEU A 121 -14.06 7.29 16.99
N GLY A 122 -13.31 8.22 17.60
CA GLY A 122 -12.93 8.17 19.00
C GLY A 122 -11.71 7.32 19.33
N ALA A 123 -10.91 6.93 18.32
CA ALA A 123 -9.65 6.23 18.56
C ALA A 123 -8.68 7.11 19.39
N ASP A 124 -8.03 6.51 20.37
CA ASP A 124 -6.98 7.18 21.13
C ASP A 124 -5.82 7.54 20.19
N GLN A 125 -5.43 8.81 20.23
CA GLN A 125 -4.33 9.32 19.42
C GLN A 125 -3.01 8.58 19.71
N ALA A 126 -2.82 8.08 20.92
CA ALA A 126 -1.64 7.33 21.31
C ALA A 126 -1.55 5.95 20.64
N GLU A 127 -2.69 5.40 20.18
CA GLU A 127 -2.77 4.12 19.47
C GLU A 127 -2.63 4.28 17.93
N LEU A 128 -2.56 5.52 17.46
CA LEU A 128 -2.46 5.83 16.04
C LEU A 128 -1.05 6.29 15.68
N PRO A 129 -0.54 5.94 14.49
CA PRO A 129 0.74 6.46 14.00
C PRO A 129 0.77 7.99 14.00
N SER A 130 1.91 8.58 14.34
CA SER A 130 2.09 10.04 14.31
C SER A 130 2.06 10.59 12.89
N ALA A 131 1.90 11.92 12.76
CA ALA A 131 2.04 12.59 11.46
C ALA A 131 3.45 12.40 10.86
N ASP A 132 4.48 12.43 11.70
CA ASP A 132 5.87 12.21 11.27
C ASP A 132 6.06 10.79 10.74
N TYR A 133 5.46 9.79 11.39
CA TYR A 133 5.46 8.41 10.88
C TYR A 133 4.78 8.31 9.51
N MET A 134 3.69 9.03 9.26
CA MET A 134 3.04 9.07 7.94
C MET A 134 3.97 9.65 6.87
N ASN A 135 4.74 10.68 7.21
CA ASN A 135 5.73 11.26 6.30
C ASN A 135 6.87 10.27 5.99
N ILE A 136 7.39 9.59 7.01
CA ILE A 136 8.41 8.54 6.86
C ILE A 136 7.86 7.40 5.98
N LEU A 137 6.63 6.94 6.23
CA LEU A 137 5.99 5.89 5.44
C LEU A 137 5.85 6.31 3.97
N ARG A 138 5.42 7.55 3.72
CA ARG A 138 5.31 8.11 2.37
C ARG A 138 6.66 8.20 1.67
N GLU A 139 7.70 8.63 2.37
CA GLU A 139 9.07 8.69 1.84
C GLU A 139 9.60 7.30 1.48
N HIS A 140 9.43 6.32 2.37
CA HIS A 140 9.90 4.95 2.13
C HIS A 140 9.11 4.22 1.04
N SER A 141 7.83 4.56 0.84
CA SER A 141 6.99 4.04 -0.24
C SER A 141 7.28 4.68 -1.60
N HIS A 142 8.05 5.76 -1.63
CA HIS A 142 8.36 6.49 -2.85
C HIS A 142 9.39 5.74 -3.70
N ARG A 143 9.14 5.56 -5.00
CA ARG A 143 10.02 4.83 -5.94
C ARG A 143 11.44 5.39 -6.05
N LEU A 144 11.69 6.62 -5.62
CA LEU A 144 13.03 7.17 -5.52
C LEU A 144 13.94 6.30 -4.64
N GLN A 145 13.39 5.60 -3.63
CA GLN A 145 14.18 4.69 -2.81
C GLN A 145 14.68 3.50 -3.65
N ALA A 146 13.84 2.96 -4.52
CA ALA A 146 14.25 1.90 -5.46
C ALA A 146 15.33 2.42 -6.45
N VAL A 147 15.18 3.65 -6.96
CA VAL A 147 16.20 4.28 -7.84
C VAL A 147 17.56 4.35 -7.14
N LYS A 148 17.58 4.72 -5.85
CA LYS A 148 18.82 4.84 -5.05
C LYS A 148 19.44 3.48 -4.75
N LEU A 149 18.62 2.46 -4.48
CA LEU A 149 19.08 1.14 -4.05
C LEU A 149 19.51 0.25 -5.21
N LEU A 150 18.84 0.34 -6.36
CA LEU A 150 19.00 -0.57 -7.48
C LEU A 150 20.45 -0.71 -7.99
N PRO A 151 21.28 0.35 -8.10
CA PRO A 151 22.67 0.20 -8.51
C PRO A 151 23.50 -0.70 -7.59
N GLY A 152 23.25 -0.63 -6.27
CA GLY A 152 23.93 -1.46 -5.26
C GLY A 152 23.43 -2.92 -5.20
N LEU A 153 22.25 -3.19 -5.75
CA LEU A 153 21.66 -4.54 -5.80
C LEU A 153 22.10 -5.34 -7.03
N ARG A 154 22.68 -4.70 -8.02
CA ARG A 154 23.23 -5.35 -9.22
C ARG A 154 24.61 -5.91 -8.93
N LEU A 155 24.64 -7.08 -8.30
CA LEU A 155 25.87 -7.70 -7.78
C LEU A 155 26.79 -8.26 -8.87
N ASN A 156 26.25 -8.61 -10.03
CA ASN A 156 27.01 -9.15 -11.18
C ASN A 156 26.23 -8.92 -12.49
N GLU A 157 26.78 -9.40 -13.60
CA GLU A 157 26.26 -9.22 -14.96
C GLU A 157 24.90 -9.90 -15.25
N TYR A 158 24.48 -10.85 -14.41
CA TYR A 158 23.17 -11.51 -14.53
C TYR A 158 22.02 -10.66 -13.99
N PHE A 159 22.34 -9.59 -13.24
CA PHE A 159 21.35 -8.65 -12.75
C PHE A 159 21.30 -7.44 -13.66
N CYS A 160 20.19 -7.20 -14.31
CA CYS A 160 19.89 -6.00 -15.07
C CYS A 160 18.87 -5.12 -14.32
N GLY A 161 18.59 -3.99 -14.88
CA GLY A 161 17.59 -3.05 -14.38
C GLY A 161 18.20 -1.69 -14.14
N GLU A 162 17.53 -0.69 -14.67
CA GLU A 162 17.89 0.72 -14.51
C GLU A 162 16.62 1.50 -14.18
N SER A 163 16.74 2.46 -13.29
CA SER A 163 15.64 3.33 -12.91
C SER A 163 16.19 4.73 -12.68
N PHE A 164 15.53 5.73 -13.23
CA PHE A 164 15.99 7.11 -13.27
C PHE A 164 14.94 8.01 -12.64
N TYR A 165 15.35 8.93 -11.77
CA TYR A 165 14.48 9.94 -11.23
C TYR A 165 14.59 11.22 -12.04
N LEU A 166 13.50 11.64 -12.67
CA LEU A 166 13.40 12.74 -13.60
C LEU A 166 12.65 13.90 -12.90
N ASN A 167 13.37 15.00 -12.68
CA ASN A 167 12.86 16.13 -11.89
C ASN A 167 12.18 17.20 -12.77
N THR A 168 12.54 17.26 -14.04
CA THR A 168 12.09 18.29 -14.98
C THR A 168 11.43 17.68 -16.22
N LEU A 169 10.59 18.47 -16.90
CA LEU A 169 10.00 18.07 -18.18
C LEU A 169 11.06 17.86 -19.25
N ALA A 170 12.15 18.63 -19.21
CA ALA A 170 13.26 18.45 -20.16
C ALA A 170 13.95 17.09 -19.96
N GLU A 171 14.18 16.66 -18.73
CA GLU A 171 14.69 15.32 -18.42
C GLU A 171 13.72 14.22 -18.84
N CYS A 172 12.40 14.40 -18.61
CA CYS A 172 11.39 13.47 -19.08
C CYS A 172 11.38 13.34 -20.62
N SER A 173 11.45 14.47 -21.35
CA SER A 173 11.53 14.49 -22.81
C SER A 173 12.78 13.76 -23.31
N ALA A 174 13.95 14.14 -22.81
CA ALA A 174 15.22 13.52 -23.19
C ALA A 174 15.25 12.01 -22.89
N PHE A 175 14.66 11.59 -21.76
CA PHE A 175 14.55 10.18 -21.41
C PHE A 175 13.69 9.39 -22.39
N VAL A 176 12.52 9.93 -22.77
CA VAL A 176 11.58 9.29 -23.70
C VAL A 176 12.12 9.28 -25.12
N GLU A 177 12.62 10.43 -25.61
CA GLU A 177 13.11 10.58 -26.99
C GLU A 177 14.43 9.86 -27.25
N GLY A 178 15.21 9.61 -26.21
CA GLY A 178 16.44 8.82 -26.28
C GLY A 178 16.22 7.29 -26.29
N ARG A 179 14.98 6.80 -26.33
CA ARG A 179 14.63 5.38 -26.26
C ARG A 179 13.50 5.02 -27.21
N GLU A 180 13.61 3.86 -27.86
CA GLU A 180 12.52 3.36 -28.71
C GLU A 180 11.24 3.10 -27.90
N VAL A 181 11.39 2.42 -26.74
CA VAL A 181 10.30 2.15 -25.80
C VAL A 181 10.79 2.35 -24.37
N CYS A 182 10.00 3.02 -23.56
CA CYS A 182 10.28 3.17 -22.13
C CYS A 182 8.99 3.29 -21.33
N LEU A 183 9.13 3.21 -20.01
CA LEU A 183 8.02 3.33 -19.07
C LEU A 183 8.27 4.50 -18.13
N LEU A 184 7.31 5.41 -18.04
CA LEU A 184 7.27 6.44 -17.01
C LEU A 184 6.31 6.01 -15.88
N LYS A 185 6.73 6.22 -14.65
CA LYS A 185 5.98 5.82 -13.45
C LYS A 185 5.81 7.00 -12.50
N ALA A 186 4.61 7.17 -11.97
CA ALA A 186 4.40 8.06 -10.82
C ALA A 186 5.11 7.46 -9.60
N PRO A 187 5.87 8.25 -8.83
CA PRO A 187 6.66 7.76 -7.70
C PRO A 187 5.86 7.06 -6.61
N LEU A 188 4.64 7.52 -6.37
CA LEU A 188 3.70 6.95 -5.41
C LEU A 188 2.47 6.46 -6.16
N SER A 189 2.50 5.21 -6.58
CA SER A 189 1.37 4.57 -7.27
C SER A 189 1.47 3.05 -7.13
N GLY A 190 0.33 2.38 -7.13
CA GLY A 190 0.22 0.94 -7.02
C GLY A 190 -0.67 0.33 -8.11
N SER A 191 -0.71 -1.00 -8.18
CA SER A 191 -1.65 -1.80 -8.99
C SER A 191 -1.74 -1.40 -10.47
N GLY A 192 -0.59 -1.10 -11.10
CA GLY A 192 -0.52 -0.68 -12.51
C GLY A 192 -1.01 0.73 -12.80
N LYS A 193 -1.58 1.45 -11.83
CA LYS A 193 -1.97 2.85 -11.97
C LYS A 193 -0.73 3.75 -11.95
N GLY A 194 -0.82 4.91 -12.62
CA GLY A 194 0.32 5.84 -12.67
C GLY A 194 1.48 5.35 -13.54
N LEU A 195 1.22 4.55 -14.55
CA LEU A 195 2.17 4.10 -15.56
C LEU A 195 1.84 4.73 -16.92
N ASN A 196 2.87 5.17 -17.64
CA ASN A 196 2.76 5.61 -19.02
C ASN A 196 3.80 4.90 -19.89
N TRP A 197 3.34 4.12 -20.87
CA TRP A 197 4.16 3.51 -21.90
C TRP A 197 4.47 4.54 -22.96
N CYS A 198 5.76 4.76 -23.24
CA CYS A 198 6.23 5.74 -24.20
C CYS A 198 6.96 5.04 -25.34
N LYS A 199 6.71 5.49 -26.58
CA LYS A 199 7.31 4.94 -27.82
C LYS A 199 8.14 6.03 -28.52
N GLY A 200 9.22 6.48 -27.88
CA GLY A 200 10.19 7.44 -28.45
C GLY A 200 9.66 8.85 -28.71
N ILE A 201 8.41 9.16 -28.40
CA ILE A 201 7.79 10.47 -28.65
C ILE A 201 7.24 11.05 -27.35
N PHE A 202 7.74 12.22 -26.97
CA PHE A 202 7.25 12.96 -25.82
C PHE A 202 6.05 13.84 -26.21
N THR A 203 4.86 13.24 -26.20
CA THR A 203 3.62 13.90 -26.61
C THR A 203 3.15 14.95 -25.60
N THR A 204 2.27 15.87 -26.02
CA THR A 204 1.62 16.85 -25.13
C THR A 204 0.87 16.17 -23.98
N PHE A 205 0.25 15.01 -24.22
CA PHE A 205 -0.41 14.21 -23.18
C PHE A 205 0.58 13.73 -22.12
N ILE A 206 1.71 13.16 -22.55
CA ILE A 206 2.77 12.68 -21.63
C ILE A 206 3.37 13.85 -20.85
N SER A 207 3.67 14.96 -21.54
CA SER A 207 4.19 16.18 -20.91
C SER A 207 3.25 16.70 -19.82
N GLY A 208 1.95 16.81 -20.11
CA GLY A 208 0.94 17.24 -19.15
C GLY A 208 0.79 16.27 -17.95
N TRP A 209 0.93 14.98 -18.20
CA TRP A 209 0.94 13.98 -17.12
C TRP A 209 2.20 14.11 -16.25
N CYS A 210 3.39 14.21 -16.85
CA CYS A 210 4.65 14.42 -16.12
C CYS A 210 4.59 15.68 -15.25
N ALA A 211 4.07 16.80 -15.79
CA ALA A 211 3.93 18.05 -15.05
C ALA A 211 3.06 17.89 -13.80
N ARG A 212 1.91 17.22 -13.91
CA ARG A 212 1.01 16.97 -12.77
C ARG A 212 1.65 16.05 -11.73
N VAL A 213 2.31 14.98 -12.17
CA VAL A 213 2.97 14.04 -11.27
C VAL A 213 4.15 14.72 -10.56
N ALA A 214 4.99 15.45 -11.28
CA ALA A 214 6.11 16.17 -10.68
C ALA A 214 5.64 17.22 -9.66
N ALA A 215 4.56 17.96 -9.96
CA ALA A 215 3.99 18.93 -9.02
C ALA A 215 3.46 18.30 -7.73
N SER A 216 2.89 17.09 -7.79
CA SER A 216 2.29 16.42 -6.63
C SER A 216 3.22 15.48 -5.88
N GLN A 217 4.22 14.91 -6.57
CA GLN A 217 5.07 13.84 -6.05
C GLN A 217 6.57 14.12 -6.21
N GLY A 218 6.95 15.31 -6.69
CA GLY A 218 8.33 15.79 -6.76
C GLY A 218 9.11 15.40 -8.01
N GLY A 219 8.63 14.47 -8.83
CA GLY A 219 9.29 14.02 -10.06
C GLY A 219 8.59 12.83 -10.69
N VAL A 220 9.23 12.23 -11.69
CA VAL A 220 8.76 11.04 -12.41
C VAL A 220 9.88 10.01 -12.41
N VAL A 221 9.55 8.73 -12.33
CA VAL A 221 10.52 7.65 -12.49
C VAL A 221 10.46 7.12 -13.92
N GLY A 222 11.60 7.06 -14.60
CA GLY A 222 11.75 6.49 -15.93
C GLY A 222 12.50 5.17 -15.89
N GLU A 223 12.01 4.17 -16.61
CA GLU A 223 12.65 2.85 -16.71
C GLU A 223 12.68 2.37 -18.16
N PRO A 224 13.77 1.73 -18.60
CA PRO A 224 13.78 1.02 -19.87
C PRO A 224 12.84 -0.18 -19.82
N ILE A 225 12.40 -0.64 -20.98
CA ILE A 225 11.61 -1.88 -21.09
C ILE A 225 12.54 -3.03 -21.37
N TYR A 226 12.40 -4.08 -20.58
CA TYR A 226 13.09 -5.34 -20.73
C TYR A 226 12.14 -6.43 -21.28
N ASN A 227 12.69 -7.45 -21.92
CA ASN A 227 11.93 -8.61 -22.36
C ASN A 227 11.60 -9.51 -21.15
N LYS A 228 10.56 -9.11 -20.42
CA LYS A 228 10.11 -9.80 -19.23
C LYS A 228 9.51 -11.16 -19.60
N VAL A 229 9.95 -12.23 -18.93
CA VAL A 229 9.46 -13.60 -19.12
C VAL A 229 8.61 -14.10 -17.96
N GLU A 230 8.85 -13.59 -16.75
CA GLU A 230 8.13 -13.99 -15.55
C GLU A 230 8.06 -12.83 -14.54
N ASP A 231 6.97 -12.78 -13.77
CA ASP A 231 6.79 -11.89 -12.64
C ASP A 231 6.86 -12.69 -11.33
N PHE A 232 7.57 -12.16 -10.36
CA PHE A 232 7.56 -12.69 -9.00
C PHE A 232 7.68 -11.57 -7.96
N ALA A 233 7.27 -11.87 -6.74
CA ALA A 233 7.55 -11.05 -5.58
C ALA A 233 8.36 -11.83 -4.56
N MET A 234 9.17 -11.13 -3.79
CA MET A 234 9.84 -11.67 -2.60
C MET A 234 9.10 -11.15 -1.36
N GLU A 235 8.72 -12.08 -0.50
CA GLU A 235 7.99 -11.78 0.71
C GLU A 235 8.97 -11.69 1.89
N PHE A 236 8.85 -10.66 2.71
CA PHE A 236 9.69 -10.44 3.87
C PHE A 236 8.84 -10.18 5.11
N TYR A 237 9.29 -10.71 6.22
CA TYR A 237 8.78 -10.40 7.53
C TYR A 237 9.66 -9.37 8.22
N ALA A 238 9.07 -8.27 8.69
CA ALA A 238 9.77 -7.24 9.47
C ALA A 238 9.18 -7.18 10.89
N ASP A 239 10.02 -7.27 11.92
CA ASP A 239 9.61 -7.28 13.33
C ASP A 239 9.32 -5.88 13.92
N GLY A 240 9.50 -4.82 13.11
CA GLY A 240 9.39 -3.43 13.55
C GLY A 240 10.54 -2.95 14.46
N ARG A 241 11.57 -3.78 14.69
CA ARG A 241 12.74 -3.50 15.53
C ARG A 241 14.05 -3.53 14.74
N GLY A 242 13.94 -3.56 13.42
CA GLY A 242 15.07 -3.56 12.49
C GLY A 242 15.50 -4.95 12.01
N GLN A 243 14.84 -6.03 12.42
CA GLN A 243 15.06 -7.35 11.84
C GLN A 243 14.11 -7.61 10.69
N VAL A 244 14.65 -8.13 9.59
CA VAL A 244 13.91 -8.52 8.40
C VAL A 244 14.30 -9.94 8.03
N VAL A 245 13.30 -10.81 7.87
CA VAL A 245 13.49 -12.22 7.51
C VAL A 245 12.78 -12.49 6.20
N PHE A 246 13.45 -13.16 5.27
CA PHE A 246 12.82 -13.64 4.04
C PHE A 246 11.79 -14.72 4.35
N ALA A 247 10.57 -14.55 3.86
CA ALA A 247 9.43 -15.44 4.10
C ALA A 247 9.12 -16.37 2.93
N GLY A 248 9.41 -15.96 1.69
CA GLY A 248 9.15 -16.78 0.51
C GLY A 248 9.02 -15.98 -0.78
N TYR A 249 8.62 -16.70 -1.84
CA TYR A 249 8.31 -16.12 -3.15
C TYR A 249 6.82 -16.24 -3.47
N SER A 250 6.32 -15.25 -4.17
CA SER A 250 5.00 -15.28 -4.82
C SER A 250 5.21 -15.14 -6.31
N VAL A 251 4.77 -16.13 -7.08
CA VAL A 251 4.83 -16.14 -8.56
C VAL A 251 3.44 -15.81 -9.08
N PHE A 252 3.35 -14.91 -10.06
CA PHE A 252 2.08 -14.48 -10.62
C PHE A 252 2.23 -14.08 -12.09
N HIS A 253 1.13 -14.12 -12.83
CA HIS A 253 1.08 -13.64 -14.21
C HIS A 253 0.33 -12.31 -14.26
N THR A 254 0.93 -11.31 -14.90
CA THR A 254 0.26 -10.07 -15.23
C THR A 254 -0.22 -10.14 -16.68
N GLY A 255 -1.54 -10.18 -16.88
CA GLY A 255 -2.14 -9.98 -18.21
C GLY A 255 -1.91 -8.55 -18.67
N GLY A 256 -1.39 -8.38 -19.88
CA GLY A 256 -1.27 -7.08 -20.57
C GLY A 256 -2.56 -6.73 -21.29
#